data_b69f92fde48ce27074cfc65d4bef1063
#
_entry.id   b69f92fde48ce27074cfc65d4bef1063
#
_cell.length_a   1.000
_cell.length_b   1.000
_cell.length_c   1.000
_cell.angle_alpha   90.00
_cell.angle_beta   90.00
_cell.angle_gamma   90.00
#
_symmetry.space_group_name_H-M   'P 1'
#
loop_
_entity.id
_entity.type
_entity.pdbx_description
1 polymer ?
#
loop_
_entity_poly.entity_id
_entity_poly.type
_entity_poly.pdbx_seq_one_letter_code
_entity_poly.pdbx_strand_id
1 'polypeptide(L)'
;MKIFWVALVAGGMAAAAHAETSEQRAKRVIDEAVAALGGQAYLTMQNRVETGRIYASYNNKVSGMATDATYTHYLQPSETKESGFPAVRIREARGRKPEDLELKKQDDVIFLGDGAGYEVTFRGARPLADAVLQQYKTGTLRNIFYILRQRLGEPGLTFESKGSDFFENRPVEIVEITDAENNTVTVFFDQLNKLPLRQLYYQKDPIDNSKQEEVSIFNKYRNVGGGVMWPFATQRQRNGEKIRETYLEKVEINQDLKDSLFAMPTGLKLLPKDK
;
A
#
# COMPACT_ATOMS: atom_id res chain seq x y z
N MET A 1 -14.09 52.67 63.46
CA MET A 1 -13.58 51.34 63.08
C MET A 1 -14.30 50.95 61.76
N LYS A 2 -13.65 51.21 60.59
CA LYS A 2 -14.23 50.91 59.27
C LYS A 2 -13.63 49.60 58.77
N ILE A 3 -14.46 48.61 58.61
CA ILE A 3 -14.11 47.27 58.08
C ILE A 3 -14.25 47.34 56.56
N PHE A 4 -13.12 47.21 55.82
CA PHE A 4 -13.09 47.06 54.38
C PHE A 4 -13.26 45.58 54.00
N TRP A 5 -14.31 45.24 53.26
CA TRP A 5 -14.47 43.97 52.63
C TRP A 5 -13.75 43.97 51.27
N VAL A 6 -12.73 43.13 51.12
CA VAL A 6 -12.09 42.88 49.83
C VAL A 6 -12.78 41.67 49.22
N ALA A 7 -13.53 41.89 48.16
CA ALA A 7 -14.11 40.83 47.34
C ALA A 7 -13.06 40.27 46.38
N LEU A 8 -12.62 39.04 46.59
CA LEU A 8 -11.71 38.28 45.72
C LEU A 8 -12.55 37.69 44.54
N VAL A 9 -12.46 38.30 43.35
CA VAL A 9 -13.07 37.75 42.13
C VAL A 9 -12.08 36.70 41.58
N ALA A 10 -12.36 35.46 41.84
CA ALA A 10 -11.65 34.34 41.18
C ALA A 10 -12.21 34.18 39.74
N GLY A 11 -11.52 34.76 38.76
CA GLY A 11 -11.79 34.52 37.35
C GLY A 11 -11.35 33.15 36.94
N GLY A 12 -12.28 32.20 36.91
CA GLY A 12 -12.04 30.88 36.31
C GLY A 12 -11.92 30.99 34.79
N MET A 13 -10.70 30.88 34.24
CA MET A 13 -10.51 30.63 32.81
C MET A 13 -10.96 29.17 32.53
N ALA A 14 -12.20 29.02 32.07
CA ALA A 14 -12.63 27.79 31.46
C ALA A 14 -11.89 27.65 30.11
N ALA A 15 -10.84 26.82 30.08
CA ALA A 15 -10.25 26.38 28.82
C ALA A 15 -11.35 25.63 28.07
N ALA A 16 -11.92 26.24 27.04
CA ALA A 16 -12.81 25.56 26.13
C ALA A 16 -12.00 24.48 25.42
N ALA A 17 -12.14 23.22 25.86
CA ALA A 17 -11.64 22.08 25.13
C ALA A 17 -12.40 22.04 23.79
N HIS A 18 -11.78 22.55 22.73
CA HIS A 18 -12.32 22.41 21.38
C HIS A 18 -12.29 20.92 21.05
N ALA A 19 -13.44 20.34 20.76
CA ALA A 19 -13.52 18.95 20.28
C ALA A 19 -12.69 18.84 19.00
N GLU A 20 -11.85 17.82 18.92
CA GLU A 20 -11.02 17.52 17.74
C GLU A 20 -11.93 17.36 16.51
N THR A 21 -11.64 18.08 15.43
CA THR A 21 -12.41 17.95 14.19
C THR A 21 -12.14 16.60 13.53
N SER A 22 -13.02 16.17 12.61
CA SER A 22 -12.85 14.93 11.83
C SER A 22 -11.51 14.90 11.09
N GLU A 23 -11.12 16.04 10.48
CA GLU A 23 -9.86 16.18 9.78
C GLU A 23 -8.65 16.13 10.73
N GLN A 24 -8.70 16.83 11.85
CA GLN A 24 -7.63 16.79 12.87
C GLN A 24 -7.42 15.39 13.42
N ARG A 25 -8.53 14.69 13.72
CA ARG A 25 -8.47 13.30 14.17
C ARG A 25 -7.88 12.37 13.11
N ALA A 26 -8.31 12.51 11.86
CA ALA A 26 -7.76 11.72 10.76
C ALA A 26 -6.25 11.96 10.60
N LYS A 27 -5.83 13.23 10.62
CA LYS A 27 -4.40 13.59 10.52
C LYS A 27 -3.60 12.98 11.65
N ARG A 28 -4.07 13.07 12.91
CA ARG A 28 -3.42 12.43 14.05
C ARG A 28 -3.27 10.92 13.86
N VAL A 29 -4.33 10.22 13.41
CA VAL A 29 -4.28 8.77 13.15
C VAL A 29 -3.25 8.43 12.06
N ILE A 30 -3.17 9.23 11.00
CA ILE A 30 -2.19 9.06 9.92
C ILE A 30 -0.76 9.29 10.45
N ASP A 31 -0.52 10.36 11.23
CA ASP A 31 0.78 10.67 11.80
C ASP A 31 1.24 9.55 12.78
N GLU A 32 0.31 9.05 13.63
CA GLU A 32 0.54 7.90 14.51
C GLU A 32 0.87 6.62 13.72
N ALA A 33 0.18 6.37 12.61
CA ALA A 33 0.42 5.21 11.75
C ALA A 33 1.79 5.28 11.07
N VAL A 34 2.18 6.43 10.56
CA VAL A 34 3.53 6.66 9.99
C VAL A 34 4.59 6.41 11.05
N ALA A 35 4.42 6.93 12.26
CA ALA A 35 5.35 6.70 13.38
C ALA A 35 5.45 5.21 13.72
N ALA A 36 4.32 4.50 13.79
CA ALA A 36 4.25 3.05 14.07
C ALA A 36 4.88 2.20 12.96
N LEU A 37 4.80 2.64 11.70
CA LEU A 37 5.45 1.98 10.57
C LEU A 37 6.97 2.18 10.54
N GLY A 38 7.54 3.06 11.39
CA GLY A 38 8.97 3.32 11.50
C GLY A 38 9.37 4.78 11.26
N GLY A 39 8.40 5.68 11.17
CA GLY A 39 8.64 7.12 11.05
C GLY A 39 9.52 7.47 9.85
N GLN A 40 10.60 8.21 10.12
CA GLN A 40 11.52 8.65 9.07
C GLN A 40 12.16 7.49 8.31
N ALA A 41 12.50 6.37 8.97
CA ALA A 41 13.08 5.20 8.31
C ALA A 41 12.11 4.60 7.26
N TYR A 42 10.82 4.57 7.57
CA TYR A 42 9.78 4.16 6.63
C TYR A 42 9.64 5.17 5.47
N LEU A 43 9.58 6.46 5.76
CA LEU A 43 9.39 7.52 4.76
C LEU A 43 10.57 7.63 3.78
N THR A 44 11.78 7.30 4.21
CA THR A 44 13.01 7.40 3.38
C THR A 44 13.51 6.07 2.83
N MET A 45 12.77 4.98 3.09
CA MET A 45 13.09 3.65 2.55
C MET A 45 13.18 3.70 1.02
N GLN A 46 14.34 3.39 0.44
CA GLN A 46 14.56 3.50 -1.01
C GLN A 46 13.99 2.32 -1.79
N ASN A 47 14.07 1.14 -1.20
CA ASN A 47 13.58 -0.07 -1.83
C ASN A 47 13.20 -1.13 -0.81
N ARG A 48 12.48 -2.15 -1.29
CA ARG A 48 12.06 -3.31 -0.53
C ARG A 48 12.10 -4.55 -1.40
N VAL A 49 12.62 -5.64 -0.84
CA VAL A 49 12.61 -6.98 -1.43
C VAL A 49 11.77 -7.88 -0.52
N GLU A 50 10.75 -8.48 -1.08
CA GLU A 50 9.84 -9.40 -0.40
C GLU A 50 9.94 -10.77 -1.03
N THR A 51 10.13 -11.81 -0.23
CA THR A 51 10.09 -13.20 -0.70
C THR A 51 9.12 -14.00 0.15
N GLY A 52 8.38 -14.90 -0.50
CA GLY A 52 7.38 -15.69 0.20
C GLY A 52 6.53 -16.55 -0.72
N ARG A 53 5.34 -16.88 -0.25
CA ARG A 53 4.37 -17.70 -0.97
C ARG A 53 3.08 -16.98 -1.20
N ILE A 54 2.56 -17.15 -2.40
CA ILE A 54 1.27 -16.64 -2.83
C ILE A 54 0.33 -17.82 -3.04
N TYR A 55 -0.89 -17.67 -2.54
CA TYR A 55 -1.98 -18.60 -2.77
C TYR A 55 -3.10 -17.85 -3.49
N ALA A 56 -3.41 -18.26 -4.72
CA ALA A 56 -4.59 -17.79 -5.43
C ALA A 56 -5.81 -18.58 -4.96
N SER A 57 -6.97 -17.93 -4.90
CA SER A 57 -8.23 -18.55 -4.52
C SER A 57 -9.31 -18.25 -5.56
N TYR A 58 -10.18 -19.22 -5.79
CA TYR A 58 -11.38 -19.09 -6.60
C TYR A 58 -12.53 -19.80 -5.88
N ASN A 59 -13.68 -19.14 -5.74
CA ASN A 59 -14.81 -19.64 -4.95
C ASN A 59 -14.38 -20.08 -3.53
N ASN A 60 -13.56 -19.25 -2.85
CA ASN A 60 -12.98 -19.51 -1.52
C ASN A 60 -12.13 -20.79 -1.39
N LYS A 61 -11.72 -21.41 -2.48
CA LYS A 61 -10.81 -22.56 -2.50
C LYS A 61 -9.48 -22.16 -3.11
N VAL A 62 -8.39 -22.69 -2.57
CA VAL A 62 -7.07 -22.48 -3.16
C VAL A 62 -7.04 -23.10 -4.57
N SER A 63 -6.78 -22.26 -5.57
CA SER A 63 -6.73 -22.64 -6.99
C SER A 63 -5.31 -22.67 -7.54
N GLY A 64 -4.35 -22.08 -6.83
CA GLY A 64 -2.94 -22.04 -7.22
C GLY A 64 -2.03 -21.62 -6.09
N MET A 65 -0.74 -21.96 -6.23
CA MET A 65 0.32 -21.55 -5.31
C MET A 65 1.58 -21.26 -6.11
N ALA A 66 2.29 -20.21 -5.73
CA ALA A 66 3.61 -19.89 -6.28
C ALA A 66 4.55 -19.42 -5.16
N THR A 67 5.84 -19.64 -5.33
CA THR A 67 6.87 -18.88 -4.61
C THR A 67 7.11 -17.59 -5.38
N ASP A 68 7.22 -16.50 -4.66
CA ASP A 68 7.28 -15.14 -5.21
C ASP A 68 8.43 -14.34 -4.62
N ALA A 69 9.03 -13.50 -5.45
CA ALA A 69 9.96 -12.45 -5.04
C ALA A 69 9.55 -11.13 -5.69
N THR A 70 9.18 -10.16 -4.87
CA THR A 70 8.80 -8.82 -5.32
C THR A 70 9.87 -7.82 -4.90
N TYR A 71 10.44 -7.14 -5.90
CA TYR A 71 11.37 -6.03 -5.76
C TYR A 71 10.62 -4.74 -6.03
N THR A 72 10.65 -3.82 -5.08
CA THR A 72 10.03 -2.49 -5.21
C THR A 72 11.12 -1.44 -5.04
N HIS A 73 11.29 -0.56 -6.02
CA HIS A 73 12.15 0.61 -5.94
C HIS A 73 11.29 1.87 -5.97
N TYR A 74 11.39 2.68 -4.93
CA TYR A 74 10.65 3.94 -4.81
C TYR A 74 11.41 5.06 -5.53
N LEU A 75 10.71 5.79 -6.39
CA LEU A 75 11.24 6.93 -7.12
C LEU A 75 10.86 8.23 -6.43
N GLN A 76 11.65 9.26 -6.62
CA GLN A 76 11.17 10.61 -6.32
C GLN A 76 10.12 11.03 -7.36
N PRO A 77 9.13 11.87 -7.00
CA PRO A 77 8.12 12.33 -7.97
C PRO A 77 8.71 12.98 -9.23
N SER A 78 9.88 13.63 -9.10
CA SER A 78 10.64 14.22 -10.22
C SER A 78 11.28 13.20 -11.17
N GLU A 79 11.39 11.95 -10.76
CA GLU A 79 11.98 10.87 -11.55
C GLU A 79 10.93 10.09 -12.35
N THR A 80 9.64 10.33 -12.10
CA THR A 80 8.55 9.72 -12.87
C THR A 80 8.45 10.35 -14.25
N LYS A 81 8.57 9.52 -15.28
CA LYS A 81 8.51 9.97 -16.68
C LYS A 81 7.10 10.26 -17.15
N GLU A 82 6.09 9.71 -16.50
CA GLU A 82 4.71 9.81 -16.93
C GLU A 82 3.80 10.26 -15.79
N SER A 83 3.09 11.36 -16.01
CA SER A 83 2.14 11.91 -15.05
C SER A 83 1.01 10.92 -14.76
N GLY A 84 0.65 10.80 -13.49
CA GLY A 84 -0.44 9.94 -13.05
C GLY A 84 -0.07 8.45 -12.92
N PHE A 85 1.19 8.06 -13.14
CA PHE A 85 1.69 6.74 -12.77
C PHE A 85 2.35 6.74 -11.39
N PRO A 86 2.32 5.59 -10.67
CA PRO A 86 3.00 5.50 -9.38
C PRO A 86 4.51 5.74 -9.51
N ALA A 87 5.08 6.48 -8.56
CA ALA A 87 6.52 6.73 -8.47
C ALA A 87 7.27 5.51 -7.91
N VAL A 88 7.12 4.36 -8.58
CA VAL A 88 7.80 3.10 -8.24
C VAL A 88 8.15 2.31 -9.47
N ARG A 89 9.23 1.52 -9.38
CA ARG A 89 9.51 0.42 -10.28
C ARG A 89 9.35 -0.89 -9.51
N ILE A 90 8.67 -1.84 -10.12
CA ILE A 90 8.37 -3.14 -9.52
C ILE A 90 8.87 -4.23 -10.46
N ARG A 91 9.55 -5.22 -9.89
CA ARG A 91 9.82 -6.50 -10.52
C ARG A 91 9.23 -7.58 -9.64
N GLU A 92 8.24 -8.29 -10.15
CA GLU A 92 7.58 -9.43 -9.48
C GLU A 92 7.99 -10.70 -10.22
N ALA A 93 8.63 -11.63 -9.55
CA ALA A 93 9.12 -12.87 -10.13
C ALA A 93 8.50 -14.07 -9.43
N ARG A 94 8.05 -15.06 -10.20
CA ARG A 94 7.48 -16.31 -9.71
C ARG A 94 8.24 -17.49 -10.24
N GLY A 95 8.31 -18.57 -9.45
CA GLY A 95 8.98 -19.79 -9.86
C GLY A 95 9.55 -20.56 -8.69
N ARG A 96 10.45 -21.51 -8.97
CA ARG A 96 11.07 -22.35 -7.93
C ARG A 96 12.07 -21.59 -7.06
N LYS A 97 12.75 -20.62 -7.66
CA LYS A 97 13.76 -19.74 -7.01
C LYS A 97 13.58 -18.31 -7.54
N PRO A 98 12.51 -17.63 -7.16
CA PRO A 98 12.21 -16.30 -7.71
C PRO A 98 13.24 -15.25 -7.30
N GLU A 99 13.99 -15.48 -6.21
CA GLU A 99 15.11 -14.66 -5.77
C GLU A 99 16.38 -14.79 -6.66
N ASP A 100 16.47 -15.88 -7.46
CA ASP A 100 17.52 -16.03 -8.45
C ASP A 100 17.21 -15.15 -9.66
N LEU A 101 18.05 -14.17 -9.93
CA LEU A 101 17.81 -13.16 -10.95
C LEU A 101 17.95 -13.68 -12.40
N GLU A 102 18.36 -14.92 -12.59
CA GLU A 102 18.39 -15.55 -13.91
C GLU A 102 16.97 -15.87 -14.39
N LEU A 103 16.51 -15.18 -15.44
CA LEU A 103 15.15 -15.34 -16.01
C LEU A 103 14.78 -16.80 -16.34
N LYS A 104 15.73 -17.60 -16.81
CA LYS A 104 15.51 -19.03 -17.14
C LYS A 104 15.14 -19.90 -15.93
N LYS A 105 15.34 -19.41 -14.72
CA LYS A 105 15.00 -20.10 -13.47
C LYS A 105 13.65 -19.64 -12.89
N GLN A 106 13.02 -18.70 -13.56
CA GLN A 106 11.73 -18.14 -13.19
C GLN A 106 10.66 -18.57 -14.19
N ASP A 107 9.45 -18.78 -13.72
CA ASP A 107 8.32 -19.18 -14.58
C ASP A 107 7.76 -17.95 -15.31
N ASP A 108 7.55 -16.85 -14.57
CA ASP A 108 7.14 -15.56 -15.09
C ASP A 108 7.76 -14.40 -14.30
N VAL A 109 8.02 -13.32 -14.96
CA VAL A 109 8.50 -12.07 -14.36
C VAL A 109 7.70 -10.90 -14.90
N ILE A 110 7.15 -10.10 -14.00
CA ILE A 110 6.45 -8.86 -14.35
C ILE A 110 7.37 -7.68 -14.03
N PHE A 111 7.53 -6.80 -15.01
CA PHE A 111 8.20 -5.51 -14.87
C PHE A 111 7.17 -4.41 -14.99
N LEU A 112 7.16 -3.49 -14.02
CA LEU A 112 6.27 -2.34 -13.97
C LEU A 112 7.07 -1.10 -13.61
N GLY A 113 6.84 -0.04 -14.32
CA GLY A 113 7.45 1.27 -14.06
C GLY A 113 7.45 2.15 -15.30
N ASP A 114 7.71 3.42 -15.10
CA ASP A 114 7.84 4.41 -16.18
C ASP A 114 6.65 4.42 -17.16
N GLY A 115 5.44 4.16 -16.66
CA GLY A 115 4.21 4.15 -17.48
C GLY A 115 3.95 2.85 -18.26
N ALA A 116 4.82 1.85 -18.17
CA ALA A 116 4.72 0.60 -18.92
C ALA A 116 4.73 -0.64 -18.00
N GLY A 117 4.29 -1.76 -18.56
CA GLY A 117 4.38 -3.06 -17.93
C GLY A 117 4.63 -4.16 -18.92
N TYR A 118 5.44 -5.15 -18.54
CA TYR A 118 5.78 -6.30 -19.36
C TYR A 118 5.73 -7.58 -18.52
N GLU A 119 5.19 -8.64 -19.13
CA GLU A 119 5.34 -10.00 -18.64
C GLU A 119 6.44 -10.71 -19.44
N VAL A 120 7.39 -11.31 -18.76
CA VAL A 120 8.48 -12.08 -19.37
C VAL A 120 8.35 -13.53 -18.96
N THR A 121 8.27 -14.42 -19.93
CA THR A 121 8.22 -15.86 -19.78
C THR A 121 9.29 -16.51 -20.65
N PHE A 122 9.41 -17.84 -20.62
CA PHE A 122 10.29 -18.58 -21.54
C PHE A 122 9.98 -18.34 -23.04
N ARG A 123 8.78 -17.85 -23.35
CA ARG A 123 8.34 -17.55 -24.75
C ARG A 123 8.85 -16.20 -25.25
N GLY A 124 9.22 -15.29 -24.34
CA GLY A 124 9.64 -13.94 -24.63
C GLY A 124 8.97 -12.90 -23.73
N ALA A 125 9.08 -11.64 -24.11
CA ALA A 125 8.51 -10.51 -23.40
C ALA A 125 7.21 -10.05 -24.09
N ARG A 126 6.16 -9.83 -23.32
CA ARG A 126 4.85 -9.34 -23.78
C ARG A 126 4.49 -8.07 -23.03
N PRO A 127 4.06 -7.00 -23.70
CA PRO A 127 3.46 -5.86 -23.02
C PRO A 127 2.17 -6.30 -22.31
N LEU A 128 1.98 -5.84 -21.07
CA LEU A 128 0.73 -6.10 -20.34
C LEU A 128 -0.47 -5.49 -21.06
N ALA A 129 -1.59 -6.18 -21.02
CA ALA A 129 -2.87 -5.62 -21.49
C ALA A 129 -3.20 -4.34 -20.70
N ASP A 130 -3.86 -3.37 -21.36
CA ASP A 130 -4.16 -2.07 -20.72
C ASP A 130 -4.97 -2.22 -19.44
N ALA A 131 -5.93 -3.15 -19.41
CA ALA A 131 -6.73 -3.45 -18.24
C ALA A 131 -5.86 -3.94 -17.06
N VAL A 132 -4.88 -4.81 -17.33
CA VAL A 132 -3.95 -5.33 -16.30
C VAL A 132 -3.04 -4.22 -15.80
N LEU A 133 -2.46 -3.43 -16.70
CA LEU A 133 -1.62 -2.28 -16.35
C LEU A 133 -2.41 -1.26 -15.50
N GLN A 134 -3.66 -0.99 -15.87
CA GLN A 134 -4.53 -0.10 -15.10
C GLN A 134 -4.86 -0.65 -13.70
N GLN A 135 -5.05 -1.98 -13.55
CA GLN A 135 -5.24 -2.60 -12.23
C GLN A 135 -3.99 -2.44 -11.34
N TYR A 136 -2.79 -2.63 -11.89
CA TYR A 136 -1.55 -2.37 -11.15
C TYR A 136 -1.42 -0.91 -10.72
N LYS A 137 -1.66 0.03 -11.66
CA LYS A 137 -1.67 1.46 -11.39
C LYS A 137 -2.64 1.80 -10.25
N THR A 138 -3.90 1.42 -10.39
CA THR A 138 -4.95 1.69 -9.40
C THR A 138 -4.62 1.05 -8.05
N GLY A 139 -4.21 -0.23 -8.06
CA GLY A 139 -3.86 -0.96 -6.86
C GLY A 139 -2.68 -0.33 -6.11
N THR A 140 -1.68 0.19 -6.81
CA THR A 140 -0.53 0.86 -6.20
C THR A 140 -0.92 2.23 -5.65
N LEU A 141 -1.59 3.07 -6.43
CA LEU A 141 -2.01 4.43 -6.01
C LEU A 141 -2.96 4.41 -4.81
N ARG A 142 -3.74 3.35 -4.66
CA ARG A 142 -4.70 3.17 -3.55
C ARG A 142 -4.18 2.27 -2.42
N ASN A 143 -2.93 1.81 -2.50
CA ASN A 143 -2.32 1.03 -1.42
C ASN A 143 -1.93 1.94 -0.26
N ILE A 144 -2.39 1.63 0.96
CA ILE A 144 -2.13 2.48 2.14
C ILE A 144 -0.64 2.69 2.38
N PHE A 145 0.20 1.67 2.20
CA PHE A 145 1.65 1.82 2.38
C PHE A 145 2.28 2.74 1.33
N TYR A 146 1.76 2.74 0.11
CA TYR A 146 2.19 3.69 -0.91
C TYR A 146 1.69 5.11 -0.61
N ILE A 147 0.44 5.26 -0.18
CA ILE A 147 -0.15 6.56 0.20
C ILE A 147 0.67 7.19 1.33
N LEU A 148 0.88 6.46 2.42
CA LEU A 148 1.62 6.96 3.59
C LEU A 148 3.08 7.29 3.29
N ARG A 149 3.69 6.64 2.29
CA ARG A 149 5.10 6.90 1.94
C ARG A 149 5.28 7.95 0.85
N GLN A 150 4.43 7.96 -0.18
CA GLN A 150 4.66 8.72 -1.41
C GLN A 150 3.66 9.84 -1.66
N ARG A 151 2.47 9.80 -1.04
CA ARG A 151 1.36 10.68 -1.43
C ARG A 151 0.92 11.66 -0.34
N LEU A 152 1.48 11.63 0.89
CA LEU A 152 1.03 12.51 1.99
C LEU A 152 1.15 14.01 1.67
N GLY A 153 2.09 14.40 0.81
CA GLY A 153 2.26 15.78 0.34
C GLY A 153 1.56 16.10 -0.98
N GLU A 154 0.75 15.17 -1.52
CA GLU A 154 0.07 15.35 -2.81
C GLU A 154 -1.03 16.41 -2.69
N PRO A 155 -1.07 17.42 -3.58
CA PRO A 155 -2.13 18.41 -3.59
C PRO A 155 -3.51 17.78 -3.79
N GLY A 156 -4.49 18.20 -2.95
CA GLY A 156 -5.86 17.72 -3.02
C GLY A 156 -6.11 16.40 -2.32
N LEU A 157 -5.09 15.78 -1.68
CA LEU A 157 -5.30 14.63 -0.82
C LEU A 157 -5.94 15.08 0.50
N THR A 158 -7.09 14.54 0.84
CA THR A 158 -7.86 14.86 2.04
C THR A 158 -8.02 13.64 2.94
N PHE A 159 -8.14 13.89 4.25
CA PHE A 159 -8.29 12.86 5.28
C PHE A 159 -9.50 13.18 6.14
N GLU A 160 -10.38 12.21 6.31
CA GLU A 160 -11.58 12.34 7.12
C GLU A 160 -11.70 11.16 8.09
N SER A 161 -11.84 11.43 9.39
CA SER A 161 -12.14 10.39 10.38
C SER A 161 -13.59 9.97 10.29
N LYS A 162 -13.83 8.67 10.18
CA LYS A 162 -15.15 8.05 10.26
C LYS A 162 -15.44 7.48 11.66
N GLY A 163 -14.62 7.84 12.64
CA GLY A 163 -14.77 7.41 14.03
C GLY A 163 -14.06 6.10 14.33
N SER A 164 -14.48 5.47 15.42
CA SER A 164 -13.94 4.20 15.90
C SER A 164 -14.96 3.07 15.70
N ASP A 165 -14.45 1.85 15.51
CA ASP A 165 -15.24 0.63 15.39
C ASP A 165 -14.41 -0.58 15.86
N PHE A 166 -14.91 -1.78 15.64
CA PHE A 166 -14.18 -3.02 15.87
C PHE A 166 -14.01 -3.78 14.54
N PHE A 167 -12.80 -4.29 14.32
CA PHE A 167 -12.48 -5.21 13.24
C PHE A 167 -11.79 -6.45 13.80
N GLU A 168 -12.36 -7.65 13.58
CA GLU A 168 -11.87 -8.92 14.14
C GLU A 168 -11.56 -8.84 15.65
N ASN A 169 -12.50 -8.29 16.44
CA ASN A 169 -12.40 -8.08 17.89
C ASN A 169 -11.27 -7.11 18.33
N ARG A 170 -10.74 -6.30 17.43
CA ARG A 170 -9.73 -5.28 17.71
C ARG A 170 -10.35 -3.90 17.54
N PRO A 171 -10.15 -2.98 18.51
CA PRO A 171 -10.62 -1.61 18.37
C PRO A 171 -9.81 -0.90 17.27
N VAL A 172 -10.51 -0.20 16.38
CA VAL A 172 -9.90 0.49 15.24
C VAL A 172 -10.36 1.95 15.15
N GLU A 173 -9.50 2.79 14.58
CA GLU A 173 -9.83 4.10 14.04
C GLU A 173 -10.01 3.96 12.53
N ILE A 174 -11.06 4.58 11.99
CA ILE A 174 -11.36 4.52 10.56
C ILE A 174 -11.08 5.88 9.94
N VAL A 175 -10.26 5.89 8.89
CA VAL A 175 -9.95 7.09 8.10
C VAL A 175 -10.30 6.85 6.64
N GLU A 176 -11.04 7.77 6.05
CA GLU A 176 -11.19 7.90 4.61
C GLU A 176 -10.11 8.84 4.05
N ILE A 177 -9.45 8.41 2.98
CA ILE A 177 -8.44 9.15 2.26
C ILE A 177 -8.96 9.35 0.84
N THR A 178 -9.14 10.60 0.42
CA THR A 178 -9.69 10.93 -0.90
C THR A 178 -8.71 11.80 -1.66
N ASP A 179 -8.41 11.44 -2.91
CA ASP A 179 -7.52 12.21 -3.78
C ASP A 179 -8.29 13.26 -4.63
N ALA A 180 -7.54 14.08 -5.36
CA ALA A 180 -8.09 15.16 -6.18
C ALA A 180 -9.07 14.69 -7.27
N GLU A 181 -9.00 13.40 -7.67
CA GLU A 181 -9.91 12.78 -8.64
C GLU A 181 -11.11 12.10 -7.97
N ASN A 182 -11.33 12.33 -6.67
CA ASN A 182 -12.38 11.72 -5.84
C ASN A 182 -12.27 10.19 -5.72
N ASN A 183 -11.07 9.64 -5.84
CA ASN A 183 -10.83 8.25 -5.50
C ASN A 183 -10.65 8.13 -3.99
N THR A 184 -11.48 7.31 -3.36
CA THR A 184 -11.49 7.13 -1.91
C THR A 184 -10.96 5.75 -1.51
N VAL A 185 -10.13 5.74 -0.47
CA VAL A 185 -9.65 4.54 0.23
C VAL A 185 -10.05 4.65 1.69
N THR A 186 -10.78 3.67 2.21
CA THR A 186 -11.10 3.58 3.64
C THR A 186 -10.10 2.66 4.32
N VAL A 187 -9.50 3.13 5.40
CA VAL A 187 -8.46 2.38 6.13
C VAL A 187 -8.83 2.25 7.60
N PHE A 188 -8.64 1.05 8.12
CA PHE A 188 -8.84 0.69 9.52
C PHE A 188 -7.48 0.57 10.18
N PHE A 189 -7.20 1.44 11.13
CA PHE A 189 -5.97 1.45 11.91
C PHE A 189 -6.22 0.87 13.29
N ASP A 190 -5.39 -0.04 13.75
CA ASP A 190 -5.43 -0.60 15.10
C ASP A 190 -5.20 0.49 16.14
N GLN A 191 -6.10 0.62 17.12
CA GLN A 191 -5.96 1.63 18.16
C GLN A 191 -4.79 1.37 19.11
N LEU A 192 -4.33 0.12 19.23
CA LEU A 192 -3.27 -0.25 20.17
C LEU A 192 -1.88 -0.04 19.58
N ASN A 193 -1.64 -0.58 18.38
CA ASN A 193 -0.32 -0.51 17.73
C ASN A 193 -0.24 0.50 16.58
N LYS A 194 -1.35 1.15 16.24
CA LYS A 194 -1.48 2.19 15.21
C LYS A 194 -1.22 1.73 13.77
N LEU A 195 -1.03 0.44 13.56
CA LEU A 195 -0.73 -0.11 12.24
C LEU A 195 -2.02 -0.32 11.40
N PRO A 196 -1.96 -0.19 10.06
CA PRO A 196 -3.07 -0.53 9.19
C PRO A 196 -3.46 -2.01 9.35
N LEU A 197 -4.75 -2.29 9.54
CA LEU A 197 -5.28 -3.66 9.60
C LEU A 197 -6.04 -4.05 8.35
N ARG A 198 -6.78 -3.10 7.79
CA ARG A 198 -7.63 -3.32 6.64
C ARG A 198 -7.70 -2.05 5.80
N GLN A 199 -7.69 -2.21 4.50
CA GLN A 199 -8.11 -1.15 3.58
C GLN A 199 -9.18 -1.68 2.64
N LEU A 200 -10.03 -0.78 2.17
CA LEU A 200 -10.98 -1.07 1.11
C LEU A 200 -11.12 0.13 0.17
N TYR A 201 -11.35 -0.15 -1.09
CA TYR A 201 -11.73 0.84 -2.08
C TYR A 201 -12.62 0.21 -3.15
N TYR A 202 -13.27 1.07 -3.92
CA TYR A 202 -14.11 0.65 -5.05
C TYR A 202 -13.44 1.02 -6.37
N GLN A 203 -13.56 0.14 -7.33
CA GLN A 203 -13.15 0.40 -8.72
C GLN A 203 -14.19 -0.16 -9.69
N LYS A 204 -14.06 0.21 -10.97
CA LYS A 204 -14.85 -0.40 -12.04
C LYS A 204 -14.14 -1.64 -12.55
N ASP A 205 -14.91 -2.69 -12.82
CA ASP A 205 -14.43 -3.84 -13.57
C ASP A 205 -14.09 -3.39 -14.99
N PRO A 206 -12.91 -3.72 -15.53
CA PRO A 206 -12.51 -3.31 -16.88
C PRO A 206 -13.31 -4.00 -17.99
N ILE A 207 -14.03 -5.09 -17.70
CA ILE A 207 -14.78 -5.88 -18.68
C ILE A 207 -16.22 -5.39 -18.80
N ASP A 208 -16.92 -5.25 -17.67
CA ASP A 208 -18.37 -4.97 -17.66
C ASP A 208 -18.72 -3.63 -16.98
N ASN A 209 -17.73 -2.86 -16.52
CA ASN A 209 -17.87 -1.61 -15.76
C ASN A 209 -18.66 -1.74 -14.45
N SER A 210 -18.92 -2.94 -13.96
CA SER A 210 -19.54 -3.16 -12.65
C SER A 210 -18.65 -2.60 -11.53
N LYS A 211 -19.28 -2.17 -10.43
CA LYS A 211 -18.56 -1.70 -9.25
C LYS A 211 -18.00 -2.91 -8.51
N GLN A 212 -16.69 -2.96 -8.36
CA GLN A 212 -15.97 -3.96 -7.59
C GLN A 212 -15.44 -3.39 -6.28
N GLU A 213 -15.65 -4.09 -5.18
CA GLU A 213 -14.99 -3.84 -3.90
C GLU A 213 -13.67 -4.60 -3.84
N GLU A 214 -12.59 -3.89 -3.59
CA GLU A 214 -11.26 -4.47 -3.32
C GLU A 214 -10.92 -4.26 -1.85
N VAL A 215 -10.64 -5.35 -1.15
CA VAL A 215 -10.25 -5.33 0.27
C VAL A 215 -8.87 -5.96 0.41
N SER A 216 -8.02 -5.34 1.25
CA SER A 216 -6.77 -5.93 1.72
C SER A 216 -6.76 -5.95 3.25
N ILE A 217 -6.39 -7.08 3.83
CA ILE A 217 -6.26 -7.29 5.28
C ILE A 217 -4.79 -7.59 5.57
N PHE A 218 -4.21 -6.87 6.54
CA PHE A 218 -2.78 -6.90 6.86
C PHE A 218 -2.56 -7.49 8.26
N ASN A 219 -1.71 -8.47 8.36
CA ASN A 219 -1.44 -9.17 9.60
C ASN A 219 0.05 -9.51 9.76
N LYS A 220 0.42 -10.00 10.96
CA LYS A 220 1.77 -10.50 11.29
C LYS A 220 2.87 -9.49 11.02
N TYR A 221 2.68 -8.26 11.46
CA TYR A 221 3.69 -7.22 11.35
C TYR A 221 4.99 -7.61 12.06
N ARG A 222 6.12 -7.38 11.39
CA ARG A 222 7.47 -7.61 11.92
C ARG A 222 8.38 -6.44 11.60
N ASN A 223 9.37 -6.21 12.45
CA ASN A 223 10.43 -5.24 12.17
C ASN A 223 11.37 -5.83 11.09
N VAL A 224 11.54 -5.09 10.00
CA VAL A 224 12.35 -5.50 8.83
C VAL A 224 13.68 -4.76 8.74
N GLY A 225 14.05 -4.05 9.80
CA GLY A 225 15.25 -3.24 9.91
C GLY A 225 14.94 -1.76 10.10
N GLY A 226 15.81 -1.04 10.81
CA GLY A 226 15.67 0.39 11.07
C GLY A 226 14.40 0.82 11.82
N GLY A 227 13.69 -0.10 12.46
CA GLY A 227 12.39 0.16 13.09
C GLY A 227 11.19 0.06 12.14
N VAL A 228 11.41 -0.22 10.86
CA VAL A 228 10.32 -0.33 9.87
C VAL A 228 9.50 -1.58 10.12
N MET A 229 8.19 -1.40 10.33
CA MET A 229 7.22 -2.48 10.52
C MET A 229 6.55 -2.83 9.19
N TRP A 230 6.53 -4.12 8.83
CA TRP A 230 5.96 -4.61 7.58
C TRP A 230 5.05 -5.83 7.80
N PRO A 231 3.87 -5.93 7.12
CA PRO A 231 2.97 -7.09 7.26
C PRO A 231 3.56 -8.32 6.56
N PHE A 232 3.63 -9.44 7.26
CA PHE A 232 4.09 -10.73 6.73
C PHE A 232 2.95 -11.63 6.24
N ALA A 233 1.71 -11.23 6.47
CA ALA A 233 0.54 -11.89 5.92
C ALA A 233 -0.42 -10.84 5.37
N THR A 234 -0.81 -11.01 4.11
CA THR A 234 -1.80 -10.16 3.44
C THR A 234 -2.85 -11.02 2.78
N GLN A 235 -4.13 -10.74 3.04
CA GLN A 235 -5.25 -11.35 2.35
C GLN A 235 -5.92 -10.30 1.46
N ARG A 236 -6.18 -10.65 0.20
CA ARG A 236 -6.96 -9.83 -0.72
C ARG A 236 -8.31 -10.47 -0.99
N GLN A 237 -9.35 -9.64 -0.99
CA GLN A 237 -10.70 -10.03 -1.32
C GLN A 237 -11.24 -9.12 -2.42
N ARG A 238 -12.15 -9.66 -3.24
CA ARG A 238 -12.92 -8.91 -4.22
C ARG A 238 -14.40 -9.27 -4.07
N ASN A 239 -15.24 -8.26 -3.87
CA ASN A 239 -16.68 -8.44 -3.63
C ASN A 239 -16.96 -9.47 -2.50
N GLY A 240 -16.18 -9.44 -1.42
CA GLY A 240 -16.28 -10.36 -0.29
C GLY A 240 -15.64 -11.74 -0.49
N GLU A 241 -15.24 -12.11 -1.72
CA GLU A 241 -14.57 -13.37 -1.99
C GLU A 241 -13.05 -13.24 -1.87
N LYS A 242 -12.42 -14.18 -1.19
CA LYS A 242 -10.97 -14.26 -1.10
C LYS A 242 -10.39 -14.64 -2.47
N ILE A 243 -9.49 -13.80 -2.99
CA ILE A 243 -8.82 -14.01 -4.29
C ILE A 243 -7.34 -14.33 -4.16
N ARG A 244 -6.68 -13.84 -3.08
CA ARG A 244 -5.23 -14.05 -2.89
C ARG A 244 -4.88 -13.98 -1.41
N GLU A 245 -3.95 -14.84 -0.99
CA GLU A 245 -3.22 -14.72 0.28
C GLU A 245 -1.72 -14.71 -0.02
N THR A 246 -0.99 -13.85 0.68
CA THR A 246 0.47 -13.75 0.59
C THR A 246 1.04 -13.96 1.97
N TYR A 247 2.00 -14.86 2.10
CA TYR A 247 2.76 -15.12 3.33
C TYR A 247 4.23 -14.91 3.04
N LEU A 248 4.79 -13.82 3.58
CA LEU A 248 6.19 -13.49 3.42
C LEU A 248 7.06 -14.34 4.37
N GLU A 249 8.16 -14.80 3.87
CA GLU A 249 9.20 -15.50 4.63
C GLU A 249 10.29 -14.51 5.01
N LYS A 250 10.64 -13.59 4.10
CA LYS A 250 11.67 -12.57 4.28
C LYS A 250 11.24 -11.24 3.67
N VAL A 251 11.63 -10.16 4.33
CA VAL A 251 11.53 -8.79 3.81
C VAL A 251 12.83 -8.07 4.13
N GLU A 252 13.45 -7.47 3.13
CA GLU A 252 14.67 -6.68 3.23
C GLU A 252 14.43 -5.29 2.66
N ILE A 253 14.98 -4.27 3.30
CA ILE A 253 14.85 -2.88 2.84
C ILE A 253 16.23 -2.30 2.54
N ASN A 254 16.28 -1.26 1.69
CA ASN A 254 17.47 -0.51 1.36
C ASN A 254 18.65 -1.40 0.87
N GLN A 255 18.32 -2.38 0.03
CA GLN A 255 19.30 -3.25 -0.59
C GLN A 255 20.00 -2.52 -1.76
N ASP A 256 21.23 -2.93 -2.11
CA ASP A 256 21.95 -2.42 -3.29
C ASP A 256 21.34 -3.02 -4.57
N LEU A 257 20.23 -2.45 -5.04
CA LEU A 257 19.52 -2.88 -6.23
C LEU A 257 19.93 -2.04 -7.43
N LYS A 258 20.44 -2.70 -8.48
CA LYS A 258 20.80 -2.04 -9.74
C LYS A 258 19.55 -1.66 -10.53
N ASP A 259 19.56 -0.52 -11.20
CA ASP A 259 18.46 -0.07 -12.06
C ASP A 259 18.12 -1.08 -13.17
N SER A 260 19.13 -1.80 -13.68
CA SER A 260 18.93 -2.86 -14.67
C SER A 260 18.05 -4.02 -14.19
N LEU A 261 17.86 -4.17 -12.87
CA LEU A 261 16.95 -5.17 -12.30
C LEU A 261 15.50 -4.87 -12.66
N PHE A 262 15.14 -3.62 -12.84
CA PHE A 262 13.79 -3.14 -13.13
C PHE A 262 13.57 -2.87 -14.62
N ALA A 263 14.58 -3.02 -15.45
CA ALA A 263 14.48 -2.87 -16.89
C ALA A 263 14.18 -4.22 -17.55
N MET A 264 13.32 -4.21 -18.58
CA MET A 264 13.11 -5.39 -19.41
C MET A 264 14.45 -5.77 -20.07
N PRO A 265 14.90 -7.02 -19.95
CA PRO A 265 16.17 -7.46 -20.53
C PRO A 265 16.17 -7.32 -22.06
N THR A 266 17.32 -6.93 -22.60
CA THR A 266 17.52 -6.82 -24.06
C THR A 266 17.65 -8.19 -24.71
N GLY A 267 17.31 -8.26 -26.00
CA GLY A 267 17.48 -9.49 -26.80
C GLY A 267 16.36 -10.52 -26.63
N LEU A 268 15.32 -10.24 -25.86
CA LEU A 268 14.16 -11.09 -25.78
C LEU A 268 13.26 -10.93 -27.00
N LYS A 269 12.62 -12.02 -27.42
CA LYS A 269 11.58 -11.98 -28.45
C LYS A 269 10.40 -11.18 -27.92
N LEU A 270 10.03 -10.11 -28.62
CA LEU A 270 8.79 -9.37 -28.31
C LEU A 270 7.59 -10.13 -28.86
N LEU A 271 6.62 -10.36 -28.01
CA LEU A 271 5.34 -10.97 -28.32
C LEU A 271 4.27 -9.88 -28.50
N PRO A 272 3.21 -10.15 -29.27
CA PRO A 272 2.07 -9.24 -29.38
C PRO A 272 1.46 -8.97 -28.00
N LYS A 273 0.96 -7.76 -27.80
CA LYS A 273 0.15 -7.40 -26.63
C LYS A 273 -1.14 -8.22 -26.64
N ASP A 274 -1.53 -8.75 -25.47
CA ASP A 274 -2.85 -9.35 -25.32
C ASP A 274 -3.94 -8.28 -25.47
N LYS A 275 -5.09 -8.68 -26.03
CA LYS A 275 -6.24 -7.80 -26.24
C LYS A 275 -6.98 -7.53 -24.95
#